data_cc54557a2848ba6fb38774c18658bdaa
#
_entry.id   cc54557a2848ba6fb38774c18658bdaa
#
_cell.length_a   1.000
_cell.length_b   1.000
_cell.length_c   1.000
_cell.angle_alpha   90.00
_cell.angle_beta   90.00
_cell.angle_gamma   90.00
#
_symmetry.space_group_name_H-M   'P 1'
#
loop_
_entity.id
_entity.type
_entity.pdbx_description
1 polymer ?
#
loop_
_entity_poly.entity_id
_entity_poly.type
_entity_poly.pdbx_seq_one_letter_code
_entity_poly.pdbx_strand_id
1 'polypeptide(L)'
;MERRWSFRKVLSSVAVAGMLTSMAAVPTISPVNAAVDHQYDLVEMKKDSVLKNGNFDNGATNWNIAGQNSGVVAEDGVTIGKSGKLGATTDLHANGHIWQEVTLKPNTKYTLKAKVKFSSENSDDTITLDVKTGGLNAPKTFKDKPISPTNGWEEVELEFTTSSETAYVVGVARWVDGNASDSLKNSTVYFDDVELIGGDSEEDSNYDILWADDFNESQLDTSDWGYELGSIRGVEQQHYVKSDENVFMRDGNLVLKATDRAKEDQYKNPRGNRQVIYNSGSVRTHGKQEFLYGRIEMRAKLPKGRGAFPAFWTLGADFTLDGKINGKQGYGWSRCGEIDIMELLGGYEGEARNKQVWGTPHFYDKNIGDQWDQDTTGSGGKAYTNPSGADFNDDYHVFGINWSPDKIEWYVDGVIYNTLDLTNPTWGESAKKCFNRPQYIQLNLAMGGNWPGDVETNLAGTEFAIDYVYYAQNEEQKAAAKEYYDAAPEISGLKDVTMQEGATPDLLAGVTSNRNSFVDFSIENEHMFKNEGGLTSVDLLCTGKDDLASLAKLPVGKYNIHYT
;
A
#
# COMPACT_ATOMS: atom_id res chain seq x y z
N MET A 1 -8.55 25.02 6.84
CA MET A 1 -7.82 23.74 6.86
C MET A 1 -8.00 23.16 8.24
N GLU A 2 -9.02 22.35 8.39
CA GLU A 2 -9.27 21.64 9.64
C GLU A 2 -8.57 20.30 9.54
N ARG A 3 -7.62 20.07 10.44
CA ARG A 3 -6.93 18.80 10.55
C ARG A 3 -7.90 17.80 11.14
N ARG A 4 -8.24 16.75 10.40
CA ARG A 4 -9.01 15.63 10.91
C ARG A 4 -8.10 14.72 11.73
N TRP A 5 -8.61 14.32 12.90
CA TRP A 5 -7.94 13.37 13.80
C TRP A 5 -8.59 12.01 13.64
N SER A 6 -7.80 10.96 13.42
CA SER A 6 -8.29 9.60 13.59
C SER A 6 -8.62 9.40 15.08
N PHE A 7 -9.81 8.98 15.38
CA PHE A 7 -10.23 8.78 16.76
C PHE A 7 -9.71 7.45 17.29
N ARG A 8 -8.91 7.56 18.32
CA ARG A 8 -8.46 6.43 19.13
C ARG A 8 -9.57 6.00 20.09
N LYS A 9 -9.52 4.72 20.46
CA LYS A 9 -10.26 4.16 21.59
C LYS A 9 -10.23 5.08 22.80
N VAL A 10 -11.32 5.13 23.51
CA VAL A 10 -11.49 6.00 24.68
C VAL A 10 -10.38 5.74 25.69
N LEU A 11 -9.49 6.71 25.86
CA LEU A 11 -8.48 6.72 26.92
C LEU A 11 -9.11 7.40 28.14
N SER A 12 -9.29 6.66 29.22
CA SER A 12 -9.52 7.28 30.52
C SER A 12 -8.22 7.32 31.31
N SER A 13 -7.90 8.47 31.87
CA SER A 13 -6.69 8.65 32.67
C SER A 13 -6.98 8.38 34.14
N VAL A 14 -6.15 7.58 34.77
CA VAL A 14 -6.16 7.32 36.20
C VAL A 14 -5.03 8.08 36.87
N ALA A 15 -5.38 8.87 37.87
CA ALA A 15 -4.38 9.50 38.72
C ALA A 15 -4.16 8.65 40.00
N VAL A 16 -2.98 8.08 40.12
CA VAL A 16 -2.53 7.47 41.37
C VAL A 16 -1.79 8.53 42.19
N ALA A 17 -2.45 9.06 43.20
CA ALA A 17 -1.84 10.07 44.08
C ALA A 17 -1.76 9.54 45.51
N GLY A 18 -0.56 9.50 46.03
CA GLY A 18 -0.38 9.45 47.48
C GLY A 18 -0.62 10.83 48.08
N MET A 19 -1.58 10.92 49.00
CA MET A 19 -1.87 11.96 50.00
C MET A 19 -2.72 13.18 49.63
N LEU A 20 -3.79 13.22 50.42
CA LEU A 20 -4.46 14.34 51.12
C LEU A 20 -5.35 15.34 50.40
N THR A 21 -6.63 15.13 50.72
CA THR A 21 -7.70 16.13 51.00
C THR A 21 -7.76 17.44 50.20
N SER A 22 -8.71 17.50 49.32
CA SER A 22 -9.73 18.56 49.28
C SER A 22 -10.83 18.14 48.26
N MET A 23 -12.10 18.28 48.69
CA MET A 23 -13.24 18.15 47.79
C MET A 23 -13.16 19.23 46.74
N ALA A 24 -12.88 18.86 45.49
CA ALA A 24 -13.11 19.71 44.35
C ALA A 24 -14.16 19.03 43.46
N ALA A 25 -15.08 19.82 42.95
CA ALA A 25 -16.22 19.39 42.13
C ALA A 25 -15.81 18.49 40.99
N VAL A 26 -16.47 17.35 40.89
CA VAL A 26 -16.34 16.40 39.77
C VAL A 26 -16.80 17.09 38.49
N PRO A 27 -15.97 17.25 37.47
CA PRO A 27 -16.47 17.62 36.16
C PRO A 27 -17.34 16.48 35.64
N THR A 28 -18.62 16.77 35.41
CA THR A 28 -19.48 15.85 34.66
C THR A 28 -18.96 15.74 33.23
N ILE A 29 -18.31 14.63 32.94
CA ILE A 29 -17.98 14.28 31.58
C ILE A 29 -19.31 13.84 30.96
N SER A 30 -19.86 14.67 30.08
CA SER A 30 -20.96 14.24 29.22
C SER A 30 -20.47 13.07 28.36
N PRO A 31 -21.25 12.00 28.22
CA PRO A 31 -20.89 10.94 27.27
C PRO A 31 -20.78 11.59 25.89
N VAL A 32 -19.60 11.55 25.31
CA VAL A 32 -19.43 11.89 23.91
C VAL A 32 -20.04 10.73 23.12
N ASN A 33 -21.34 10.81 22.85
CA ASN A 33 -21.96 10.03 21.80
C ASN A 33 -21.46 10.61 20.46
N ALA A 34 -20.25 10.29 20.11
CA ALA A 34 -19.78 10.41 18.75
C ALA A 34 -19.91 9.01 18.13
N ALA A 35 -21.02 8.75 17.47
CA ALA A 35 -20.95 7.90 16.32
C ALA A 35 -19.81 8.46 15.47
N VAL A 36 -18.69 7.77 15.42
CA VAL A 36 -17.57 8.18 14.58
C VAL A 36 -18.08 7.98 13.16
N ASP A 37 -18.44 9.08 12.53
CA ASP A 37 -18.72 9.09 11.11
C ASP A 37 -17.37 8.86 10.44
N HIS A 38 -17.07 7.61 10.14
CA HIS A 38 -15.91 7.20 9.33
C HIS A 38 -16.17 7.60 7.88
N GLN A 39 -16.43 8.88 7.67
CA GLN A 39 -16.59 9.46 6.37
C GLN A 39 -15.21 9.79 5.83
N TYR A 40 -14.68 8.89 5.01
CA TYR A 40 -13.51 9.19 4.20
C TYR A 40 -13.92 10.14 3.08
N ASP A 41 -13.10 11.14 2.81
CA ASP A 41 -13.23 11.94 1.60
C ASP A 41 -12.72 11.09 0.43
N LEU A 42 -13.37 11.20 -0.72
CA LEU A 42 -12.88 10.56 -1.93
C LEU A 42 -11.51 11.12 -2.31
N VAL A 43 -10.58 10.26 -2.62
CA VAL A 43 -9.22 10.60 -3.04
C VAL A 43 -9.09 10.30 -4.52
N GLU A 44 -8.69 11.29 -5.30
CA GLU A 44 -8.25 11.07 -6.68
C GLU A 44 -6.75 10.77 -6.68
N MET A 45 -6.39 9.57 -7.08
CA MET A 45 -4.99 9.23 -7.35
C MET A 45 -4.67 9.56 -8.81
N LYS A 46 -3.50 10.15 -9.03
CA LYS A 46 -2.94 10.23 -10.37
C LYS A 46 -2.54 8.80 -10.76
N LYS A 47 -3.27 8.22 -11.71
CA LYS A 47 -2.93 6.89 -12.24
C LYS A 47 -1.73 7.01 -13.16
N ASP A 48 -0.77 6.12 -12.99
CA ASP A 48 0.36 6.04 -13.89
C ASP A 48 -0.05 5.68 -15.31
N SER A 49 0.63 6.28 -16.25
CA SER A 49 0.50 5.91 -17.65
C SER A 49 1.10 4.53 -17.92
N VAL A 50 0.37 3.70 -18.66
CA VAL A 50 0.89 2.43 -19.20
C VAL A 50 2.03 2.68 -20.19
N LEU A 51 2.01 3.84 -20.88
CA LEU A 51 3.06 4.26 -21.80
C LEU A 51 4.27 4.76 -21.01
N LYS A 52 5.46 4.37 -21.47
CA LYS A 52 6.73 4.79 -20.87
C LYS A 52 7.28 5.99 -21.62
N ASN A 53 7.92 6.94 -20.89
CA ASN A 53 8.56 8.09 -21.47
C ASN A 53 7.60 8.94 -22.34
N GLY A 54 6.39 9.15 -21.86
CA GLY A 54 5.38 9.92 -22.59
C GLY A 54 5.69 11.41 -22.74
N ASN A 55 6.52 11.94 -21.84
CA ASN A 55 7.08 13.29 -21.87
C ASN A 55 8.35 13.43 -22.75
N PHE A 56 8.79 12.38 -23.40
CA PHE A 56 9.96 12.33 -24.29
C PHE A 56 11.29 12.83 -23.69
N ASP A 57 11.42 13.04 -22.42
CA ASP A 57 12.65 13.52 -21.77
C ASP A 57 13.85 12.61 -22.03
N ASN A 58 13.61 11.31 -22.13
CA ASN A 58 14.63 10.33 -22.51
C ASN A 58 14.71 10.10 -24.05
N GLY A 59 14.33 11.10 -24.84
CA GLY A 59 14.33 11.02 -26.30
C GLY A 59 13.32 9.99 -26.80
N ALA A 60 13.69 9.21 -27.81
CA ALA A 60 12.83 8.19 -28.41
C ALA A 60 12.82 6.86 -27.66
N THR A 61 13.39 6.78 -26.47
CA THR A 61 13.40 5.54 -25.67
C THR A 61 11.98 5.04 -25.44
N ASN A 62 11.74 3.76 -25.69
CA ASN A 62 10.43 3.08 -25.67
C ASN A 62 9.46 3.45 -26.82
N TRP A 63 9.81 4.37 -27.70
CA TRP A 63 8.96 4.77 -28.81
C TRP A 63 9.46 4.21 -30.15
N ASN A 64 8.54 3.63 -30.90
CA ASN A 64 8.75 3.28 -32.30
C ASN A 64 8.36 4.46 -33.17
N ILE A 65 9.15 4.75 -34.19
CA ILE A 65 8.98 5.93 -35.04
C ILE A 65 9.01 5.51 -36.52
N ALA A 66 8.02 5.92 -37.28
CA ALA A 66 7.98 5.78 -38.71
C ALA A 66 7.53 7.08 -39.39
N GLY A 67 7.94 7.28 -40.63
CA GLY A 67 7.58 8.44 -41.45
C GLY A 67 8.71 9.46 -41.61
N GLN A 68 8.63 10.22 -42.75
CA GLN A 68 9.62 11.25 -43.02
C GLN A 68 9.53 12.41 -42.02
N ASN A 69 10.69 12.92 -41.60
CA ASN A 69 10.78 14.04 -40.66
C ASN A 69 10.06 13.83 -39.33
N SER A 70 9.74 12.58 -39.01
CA SER A 70 9.16 12.21 -37.71
C SER A 70 10.28 11.86 -36.72
N GLY A 71 10.08 12.15 -35.42
CA GLY A 71 11.11 11.92 -34.42
C GLY A 71 10.81 12.57 -33.08
N VAL A 72 11.83 12.69 -32.26
CA VAL A 72 11.80 13.46 -31.01
C VAL A 72 12.75 14.64 -31.17
N VAL A 73 12.28 15.83 -30.81
CA VAL A 73 13.03 17.08 -30.92
C VAL A 73 13.25 17.71 -29.55
N ALA A 74 14.36 18.44 -29.41
CA ALA A 74 14.60 19.31 -28.28
C ALA A 74 13.85 20.64 -28.47
N GLU A 75 13.41 21.26 -27.41
CA GLU A 75 12.97 22.66 -27.34
C GLU A 75 11.50 22.98 -27.60
N ASP A 76 10.60 22.03 -27.81
CA ASP A 76 9.18 22.33 -27.95
C ASP A 76 8.25 21.52 -27.02
N GLY A 77 8.80 20.99 -25.92
CA GLY A 77 7.99 20.32 -24.88
C GLY A 77 7.05 21.27 -24.14
N VAL A 78 6.08 20.72 -23.44
CA VAL A 78 5.05 21.49 -22.72
C VAL A 78 5.64 22.32 -21.58
N THR A 79 6.61 21.79 -20.89
CA THR A 79 7.21 22.45 -19.71
C THR A 79 8.61 23.00 -20.01
N ILE A 80 9.54 22.18 -20.25
CA ILE A 80 10.92 22.42 -20.70
C ILE A 80 11.43 21.03 -21.05
N GLY A 81 11.69 20.71 -22.30
CA GLY A 81 12.12 19.37 -22.60
C GLY A 81 12.01 19.03 -24.07
N LYS A 82 11.72 17.79 -24.33
CA LYS A 82 11.59 17.26 -25.69
C LYS A 82 10.13 16.98 -25.98
N SER A 83 9.80 16.96 -27.26
CA SER A 83 8.47 16.54 -27.74
C SER A 83 8.60 15.55 -28.88
N GLY A 84 7.57 14.73 -29.06
CA GLY A 84 7.36 13.98 -30.29
C GLY A 84 7.02 14.91 -31.44
N LYS A 85 7.42 14.54 -32.66
CA LYS A 85 7.23 15.34 -33.85
C LYS A 85 6.80 14.48 -35.05
N LEU A 86 5.71 14.86 -35.68
CA LEU A 86 5.33 14.42 -37.02
C LEU A 86 5.61 15.58 -37.97
N GLY A 87 6.71 15.47 -38.71
CA GLY A 87 7.23 16.57 -39.49
C GLY A 87 6.47 16.86 -40.76
N ALA A 88 6.64 18.08 -41.28
CA ALA A 88 6.21 18.47 -42.63
C ALA A 88 6.85 17.53 -43.66
N THR A 89 6.09 17.24 -44.72
CA THR A 89 6.55 16.36 -45.80
C THR A 89 6.22 16.93 -47.17
N THR A 90 7.07 16.66 -48.14
CA THR A 90 6.82 16.95 -49.55
C THR A 90 6.28 15.75 -50.31
N ASP A 91 6.19 14.59 -49.65
CA ASP A 91 5.70 13.36 -50.23
C ASP A 91 4.19 13.22 -50.01
N LEU A 92 3.43 12.97 -51.05
CA LEU A 92 1.98 12.78 -51.01
C LEU A 92 1.55 11.52 -50.24
N HIS A 93 2.48 10.64 -49.90
CA HIS A 93 2.24 9.40 -49.15
C HIS A 93 2.97 9.32 -47.82
N ALA A 94 3.47 10.44 -47.32
CA ALA A 94 4.24 10.45 -46.11
C ALA A 94 3.35 10.33 -44.85
N ASN A 95 3.13 9.13 -44.45
CA ASN A 95 2.54 8.80 -43.16
C ASN A 95 3.58 8.93 -42.08
N GLY A 96 3.20 9.50 -40.95
CA GLY A 96 4.00 9.53 -39.74
C GLY A 96 3.30 8.79 -38.61
N HIS A 97 4.04 8.02 -37.83
CA HIS A 97 3.51 7.32 -36.68
C HIS A 97 4.56 7.23 -35.60
N ILE A 98 4.19 7.56 -34.39
CA ILE A 98 5.00 7.35 -33.19
C ILE A 98 4.13 6.57 -32.20
N TRP A 99 4.60 5.40 -31.77
CA TRP A 99 3.77 4.46 -31.02
C TRP A 99 4.56 3.57 -30.06
N GLN A 100 3.85 2.98 -29.10
CA GLN A 100 4.33 1.87 -28.29
C GLN A 100 3.45 0.63 -28.50
N GLU A 101 4.05 -0.54 -28.36
CA GLU A 101 3.33 -1.80 -28.21
C GLU A 101 3.09 -2.03 -26.72
N VAL A 102 1.85 -2.32 -26.37
CA VAL A 102 1.42 -2.49 -24.98
C VAL A 102 0.56 -3.72 -24.83
N THR A 103 0.66 -4.35 -23.67
CA THR A 103 -0.27 -5.41 -23.25
C THR A 103 -1.31 -4.80 -22.33
N LEU A 104 -2.58 -4.84 -22.74
CA LEU A 104 -3.69 -4.28 -21.98
C LEU A 104 -4.60 -5.40 -21.46
N LYS A 105 -5.27 -5.13 -20.35
CA LYS A 105 -6.29 -6.04 -19.81
C LYS A 105 -7.48 -6.12 -20.79
N PRO A 106 -8.07 -7.30 -21.02
CA PRO A 106 -9.25 -7.42 -21.88
C PRO A 106 -10.49 -6.81 -21.23
N ASN A 107 -11.44 -6.36 -22.07
CA ASN A 107 -12.74 -5.79 -21.65
C ASN A 107 -12.61 -4.64 -20.64
N THR A 108 -11.58 -3.83 -20.77
CA THR A 108 -11.17 -2.84 -19.78
C THR A 108 -11.10 -1.45 -20.38
N LYS A 109 -11.58 -0.44 -19.65
CA LYS A 109 -11.60 0.95 -20.09
C LYS A 109 -10.23 1.60 -19.95
N TYR A 110 -9.80 2.31 -20.99
CA TYR A 110 -8.59 3.13 -21.03
C TYR A 110 -8.87 4.49 -21.65
N THR A 111 -8.05 5.47 -21.28
CA THR A 111 -8.05 6.81 -21.88
C THR A 111 -6.64 7.12 -22.38
N LEU A 112 -6.48 7.29 -23.68
CA LEU A 112 -5.25 7.79 -24.28
C LEU A 112 -5.34 9.32 -24.30
N LYS A 113 -4.37 9.99 -23.68
CA LYS A 113 -4.24 11.45 -23.65
C LYS A 113 -2.96 11.87 -24.32
N ALA A 114 -2.95 13.07 -24.88
CA ALA A 114 -1.74 13.73 -25.36
C ALA A 114 -1.96 15.25 -25.34
N LYS A 115 -0.90 16.01 -25.11
CA LYS A 115 -0.86 17.43 -25.45
C LYS A 115 -0.35 17.58 -26.87
N VAL A 116 -1.02 18.38 -27.68
CA VAL A 116 -0.76 18.52 -29.11
C VAL A 116 -0.65 19.99 -29.48
N LYS A 117 0.29 20.31 -30.37
CA LYS A 117 0.48 21.65 -30.94
C LYS A 117 0.80 21.55 -32.43
N PHE A 118 0.07 22.28 -33.25
CA PHE A 118 0.36 22.41 -34.66
C PHE A 118 1.28 23.62 -34.90
N SER A 119 2.17 23.52 -35.88
CA SER A 119 3.03 24.65 -36.28
C SER A 119 2.24 25.80 -36.94
N SER A 120 0.98 25.54 -37.36
CA SER A 120 0.07 26.53 -37.91
C SER A 120 -1.37 26.16 -37.54
N GLU A 121 -2.09 27.07 -36.91
CA GLU A 121 -3.50 26.94 -36.57
C GLU A 121 -4.42 26.95 -37.80
N ASN A 122 -3.93 27.46 -38.93
CA ASN A 122 -4.66 27.53 -40.19
C ASN A 122 -4.35 26.34 -41.11
N SER A 123 -3.72 25.30 -40.61
CA SER A 123 -3.48 24.07 -41.34
C SER A 123 -4.79 23.29 -41.50
N ASP A 124 -4.99 22.67 -42.64
CA ASP A 124 -6.03 21.65 -42.85
C ASP A 124 -5.52 20.23 -42.50
N ASP A 125 -4.38 20.17 -41.82
CA ASP A 125 -3.79 18.95 -41.33
C ASP A 125 -4.64 18.32 -40.22
N THR A 126 -4.59 17.01 -40.11
CA THR A 126 -5.18 16.25 -39.02
C THR A 126 -4.20 15.17 -38.56
N ILE A 127 -4.13 14.98 -37.26
CA ILE A 127 -3.50 13.81 -36.70
C ILE A 127 -4.56 12.96 -36.00
N THR A 128 -4.18 11.79 -35.59
CA THR A 128 -5.08 10.84 -34.94
C THR A 128 -4.41 10.28 -33.69
N LEU A 129 -5.10 10.37 -32.55
CA LEU A 129 -4.82 9.44 -31.48
C LEU A 129 -5.24 8.05 -31.96
N ASP A 130 -4.33 7.10 -31.95
CA ASP A 130 -4.47 5.85 -32.69
C ASP A 130 -4.28 4.65 -31.77
N VAL A 131 -5.27 3.75 -31.76
CA VAL A 131 -5.25 2.48 -31.03
C VAL A 131 -5.52 1.36 -32.01
N LYS A 132 -4.60 0.41 -32.10
CA LYS A 132 -4.71 -0.74 -33.01
C LYS A 132 -4.62 -2.05 -32.24
N THR A 133 -5.25 -3.09 -32.80
CA THR A 133 -5.13 -4.48 -32.33
C THR A 133 -4.31 -5.30 -33.33
N GLY A 134 -3.92 -6.53 -32.93
CA GLY A 134 -3.25 -7.51 -33.80
C GLY A 134 -1.74 -7.34 -33.92
N GLY A 135 -1.13 -6.47 -33.13
CA GLY A 135 0.31 -6.21 -33.14
C GLY A 135 0.83 -5.64 -34.45
N LEU A 136 2.15 -5.52 -34.61
CA LEU A 136 2.78 -4.89 -35.78
C LEU A 136 2.58 -5.65 -37.10
N ASN A 137 2.37 -6.95 -37.08
CA ASN A 137 2.35 -7.77 -38.30
C ASN A 137 1.03 -7.70 -39.08
N ALA A 138 -0.06 -7.29 -38.41
CA ALA A 138 -1.37 -7.09 -39.04
C ALA A 138 -2.21 -6.11 -38.23
N PRO A 139 -1.74 -4.86 -38.03
CA PRO A 139 -2.46 -3.90 -37.20
C PRO A 139 -3.79 -3.53 -37.83
N LYS A 140 -4.86 -3.61 -37.05
CA LYS A 140 -6.19 -3.14 -37.44
C LYS A 140 -6.55 -1.98 -36.54
N THR A 141 -7.02 -0.89 -37.12
CA THR A 141 -7.60 0.22 -36.37
C THR A 141 -8.69 -0.31 -35.46
N PHE A 142 -8.50 -0.13 -34.15
CA PHE A 142 -9.46 -0.51 -33.13
C PHE A 142 -10.31 0.69 -32.74
N LYS A 143 -9.64 1.80 -32.45
CA LYS A 143 -10.26 3.07 -32.12
C LYS A 143 -9.32 4.19 -32.53
N ASP A 144 -9.90 5.28 -33.03
CA ASP A 144 -9.16 6.47 -33.42
C ASP A 144 -9.96 7.73 -33.10
N LYS A 145 -9.24 8.83 -32.88
CA LYS A 145 -9.81 10.16 -32.73
C LYS A 145 -9.01 11.15 -33.57
N PRO A 146 -9.55 11.65 -34.68
CA PRO A 146 -8.94 12.74 -35.43
C PRO A 146 -8.90 14.04 -34.61
N ILE A 147 -7.79 14.77 -34.75
CA ILE A 147 -7.53 16.03 -34.05
C ILE A 147 -7.25 17.09 -35.11
N SER A 148 -8.03 18.17 -35.09
CA SER A 148 -7.84 19.34 -35.94
C SER A 148 -6.75 20.26 -35.37
N PRO A 149 -6.21 21.18 -36.18
CA PRO A 149 -5.19 22.13 -35.73
C PRO A 149 -5.60 22.91 -34.49
N THR A 150 -4.64 23.05 -33.59
CA THR A 150 -4.78 23.73 -32.30
C THR A 150 -4.01 25.05 -32.27
N ASN A 151 -4.48 26.00 -31.44
CA ASN A 151 -3.78 27.26 -31.20
C ASN A 151 -2.92 27.15 -29.97
N GLY A 152 -1.70 26.64 -30.10
CA GLY A 152 -0.81 26.31 -29.01
C GLY A 152 -0.97 24.86 -28.52
N TRP A 153 -0.49 24.59 -27.32
CA TRP A 153 -0.64 23.27 -26.71
C TRP A 153 -2.06 23.08 -26.18
N GLU A 154 -2.73 22.03 -26.65
CA GLU A 154 -4.05 21.62 -26.17
C GLU A 154 -4.04 20.14 -25.80
N GLU A 155 -4.73 19.79 -24.71
CA GLU A 155 -4.91 18.40 -24.30
C GLU A 155 -6.05 17.77 -25.10
N VAL A 156 -5.79 16.58 -25.58
CA VAL A 156 -6.74 15.77 -26.36
C VAL A 156 -6.79 14.36 -25.76
N GLU A 157 -7.96 13.75 -25.77
CA GLU A 157 -8.14 12.44 -25.19
C GLU A 157 -9.02 11.53 -26.06
N LEU A 158 -8.77 10.23 -25.97
CA LEU A 158 -9.52 9.16 -26.63
C LEU A 158 -9.86 8.08 -25.61
N GLU A 159 -11.12 7.94 -25.24
CA GLU A 159 -11.60 6.83 -24.44
C GLU A 159 -11.91 5.61 -25.29
N PHE A 160 -11.52 4.44 -24.83
CA PHE A 160 -11.87 3.16 -25.45
C PHE A 160 -11.93 2.04 -24.42
N THR A 161 -12.69 0.98 -24.74
CA THR A 161 -12.70 -0.27 -23.96
C THR A 161 -12.05 -1.35 -24.81
N THR A 162 -11.07 -2.05 -24.28
CA THR A 162 -10.38 -3.15 -24.98
C THR A 162 -11.35 -4.29 -25.31
N SER A 163 -11.03 -5.07 -26.33
CA SER A 163 -11.70 -6.33 -26.64
C SER A 163 -11.17 -7.49 -25.78
N SER A 164 -11.44 -8.71 -26.19
CA SER A 164 -10.81 -9.90 -25.60
C SER A 164 -9.32 -10.05 -25.96
N GLU A 165 -8.80 -9.23 -26.88
CA GLU A 165 -7.38 -9.19 -27.22
C GLU A 165 -6.59 -8.40 -26.16
N THR A 166 -5.31 -8.73 -26.01
CA THR A 166 -4.43 -8.10 -25.03
C THR A 166 -3.29 -7.30 -25.67
N ALA A 167 -2.94 -7.57 -26.94
CA ALA A 167 -1.86 -6.89 -27.65
C ALA A 167 -2.39 -5.68 -28.42
N TYR A 168 -1.92 -4.50 -28.06
CA TYR A 168 -2.30 -3.24 -28.66
C TYR A 168 -1.08 -2.44 -29.13
N VAL A 169 -1.30 -1.58 -30.13
CA VAL A 169 -0.38 -0.53 -30.57
C VAL A 169 -1.06 0.79 -30.30
N VAL A 170 -0.42 1.65 -29.54
CA VAL A 170 -1.01 2.91 -29.05
C VAL A 170 -0.07 4.07 -29.35
N GLY A 171 -0.58 5.16 -29.90
CA GLY A 171 0.27 6.30 -30.22
C GLY A 171 -0.44 7.43 -30.94
N VAL A 172 0.36 8.24 -31.64
CA VAL A 172 -0.06 9.38 -32.43
C VAL A 172 0.32 9.14 -33.89
N ALA A 173 -0.63 9.24 -34.80
CA ALA A 173 -0.45 8.99 -36.21
C ALA A 173 -0.89 10.16 -37.05
N ARG A 174 -0.22 10.36 -38.20
CA ARG A 174 -0.61 11.24 -39.27
C ARG A 174 -0.77 10.40 -40.54
N TRP A 175 -1.97 10.37 -41.05
CA TRP A 175 -2.29 9.64 -42.26
C TRP A 175 -2.58 10.64 -43.37
N VAL A 176 -1.72 10.67 -44.39
CA VAL A 176 -1.88 11.50 -45.57
C VAL A 176 -2.32 10.61 -46.71
N ASP A 177 -3.54 10.78 -47.13
CA ASP A 177 -4.03 10.13 -48.32
C ASP A 177 -3.60 10.93 -49.58
N GLY A 178 -3.53 10.29 -50.75
CA GLY A 178 -2.88 10.80 -51.97
C GLY A 178 -3.37 12.13 -52.54
N ASN A 179 -4.28 12.83 -51.86
CA ASN A 179 -4.81 14.14 -52.22
C ASN A 179 -4.46 15.24 -51.22
N ALA A 180 -3.40 15.05 -50.44
CA ALA A 180 -2.96 16.03 -49.44
C ALA A 180 -2.79 17.43 -50.05
N SER A 181 -3.40 18.43 -49.42
CA SER A 181 -3.26 19.82 -49.81
C SER A 181 -1.84 20.34 -49.58
N ASP A 182 -1.50 21.47 -50.19
CA ASP A 182 -0.17 22.09 -49.99
C ASP A 182 0.08 22.53 -48.53
N SER A 183 -0.97 22.71 -47.73
CA SER A 183 -0.87 23.02 -46.32
C SER A 183 -0.30 21.86 -45.50
N LEU A 184 -0.63 20.61 -45.82
CA LEU A 184 -0.06 19.43 -45.21
C LEU A 184 1.45 19.29 -45.44
N LYS A 185 1.95 19.79 -46.54
CA LYS A 185 3.37 19.76 -46.89
C LYS A 185 4.24 20.66 -45.99
N ASN A 186 3.63 21.65 -45.37
CA ASN A 186 4.30 22.68 -44.57
C ASN A 186 3.95 22.62 -43.09
N SER A 187 3.07 21.76 -42.69
CA SER A 187 2.64 21.64 -41.29
C SER A 187 3.48 20.61 -40.54
N THR A 188 3.86 20.97 -39.35
CA THR A 188 4.51 20.09 -38.37
C THR A 188 3.62 20.00 -37.14
N VAL A 189 3.44 18.81 -36.60
CA VAL A 189 2.69 18.59 -35.38
C VAL A 189 3.65 18.11 -34.30
N TYR A 190 3.58 18.75 -33.16
CA TYR A 190 4.28 18.38 -31.94
C TYR A 190 3.29 17.76 -30.97
N PHE A 191 3.74 16.81 -30.18
CA PHE A 191 2.94 16.21 -29.11
C PHE A 191 3.84 15.82 -27.94
N ASP A 192 3.27 15.90 -26.77
CA ASP A 192 3.95 15.67 -25.49
C ASP A 192 2.98 15.12 -24.45
N ASP A 193 3.51 14.72 -23.29
CA ASP A 193 2.72 14.16 -22.20
C ASP A 193 1.71 13.09 -22.69
N VAL A 194 2.20 12.15 -23.51
CA VAL A 194 1.36 11.07 -24.05
C VAL A 194 1.16 10.03 -22.98
N GLU A 195 -0.05 9.92 -22.49
CA GLU A 195 -0.42 9.01 -21.40
C GLU A 195 -1.50 8.04 -21.84
N LEU A 196 -1.38 6.78 -21.44
CA LEU A 196 -2.45 5.80 -21.53
C LEU A 196 -2.85 5.42 -20.11
N ILE A 197 -3.97 5.95 -19.65
CA ILE A 197 -4.45 5.80 -18.27
C ILE A 197 -5.64 4.85 -18.28
N GLY A 198 -5.74 4.00 -17.27
CA GLY A 198 -6.82 3.05 -17.14
C GLY A 198 -6.28 1.68 -16.76
N GLY A 199 -7.06 0.68 -17.04
CA GLY A 199 -6.74 -0.68 -16.64
C GLY A 199 -7.67 -1.14 -15.53
N ASP A 200 -8.60 -0.26 -15.11
CA ASP A 200 -9.68 -0.67 -14.23
C ASP A 200 -10.71 -1.45 -15.06
N SER A 201 -11.12 -2.59 -14.56
CA SER A 201 -12.29 -3.29 -15.07
C SER A 201 -13.57 -2.49 -14.71
N GLU A 202 -14.73 -2.83 -15.32
CA GLU A 202 -16.01 -2.30 -14.80
C GLU A 202 -16.18 -2.62 -13.30
N GLU A 203 -15.57 -3.70 -12.83
CA GLU A 203 -15.52 -4.08 -11.43
C GLU A 203 -14.65 -3.11 -10.62
N ASP A 204 -13.54 -2.64 -11.17
CA ASP A 204 -12.66 -1.64 -10.53
C ASP A 204 -13.31 -0.26 -10.47
N SER A 205 -14.15 0.11 -11.44
CA SER A 205 -14.87 1.38 -11.45
C SER A 205 -15.92 1.52 -10.34
N ASN A 206 -16.25 0.42 -9.66
CA ASN A 206 -17.17 0.41 -8.52
C ASN A 206 -16.50 0.68 -7.16
N TYR A 207 -15.18 0.91 -7.16
CA TYR A 207 -14.42 1.19 -5.94
C TYR A 207 -14.16 2.68 -5.80
N ASP A 208 -14.52 3.23 -4.66
CA ASP A 208 -14.12 4.57 -4.26
C ASP A 208 -12.82 4.49 -3.44
N ILE A 209 -11.80 5.25 -3.84
CA ILE A 209 -10.56 5.35 -3.08
C ILE A 209 -10.82 6.25 -1.87
N LEU A 210 -10.63 5.69 -0.69
CA LEU A 210 -10.91 6.34 0.58
C LEU A 210 -9.64 6.82 1.28
N TRP A 211 -8.51 6.22 0.98
CA TRP A 211 -7.19 6.63 1.46
C TRP A 211 -6.13 6.20 0.45
N ALA A 212 -5.14 7.04 0.27
CA ALA A 212 -4.00 6.75 -0.59
C ALA A 212 -2.77 7.55 -0.17
N ASP A 213 -1.59 6.98 -0.43
CA ASP A 213 -0.32 7.68 -0.43
C ASP A 213 0.42 7.32 -1.72
N ASP A 214 0.69 8.31 -2.54
CA ASP A 214 1.40 8.21 -3.81
C ASP A 214 2.88 8.61 -3.69
N PHE A 215 3.34 8.84 -2.47
CA PHE A 215 4.73 9.10 -2.10
C PHE A 215 5.42 10.22 -2.90
N ASN A 216 4.64 11.17 -3.43
CA ASN A 216 5.16 12.31 -4.19
C ASN A 216 5.71 13.43 -3.32
N GLU A 217 5.51 13.36 -2.02
CA GLU A 217 6.06 14.32 -1.07
C GLU A 217 7.57 14.12 -0.89
N SER A 218 8.25 15.16 -0.42
CA SER A 218 9.71 15.09 -0.19
C SER A 218 10.11 14.28 1.04
N GLN A 219 9.17 13.97 1.92
CA GLN A 219 9.35 13.22 3.17
C GLN A 219 8.10 12.38 3.46
N LEU A 220 8.32 11.29 4.21
CA LEU A 220 7.23 10.42 4.67
C LEU A 220 6.20 11.22 5.48
N ASP A 221 4.93 11.11 5.11
CA ASP A 221 3.85 11.71 5.91
C ASP A 221 3.71 10.99 7.25
N THR A 222 4.23 11.60 8.28
CA THR A 222 4.17 11.06 9.63
C THR A 222 2.80 11.21 10.30
N SER A 223 1.81 11.83 9.65
CA SER A 223 0.41 11.76 10.11
C SER A 223 -0.20 10.40 9.81
N ASP A 224 0.20 9.77 8.70
CA ASP A 224 -0.30 8.46 8.25
C ASP A 224 0.66 7.31 8.59
N TRP A 225 1.96 7.58 8.55
CA TRP A 225 2.98 6.57 8.76
C TRP A 225 3.76 6.77 10.06
N GLY A 226 4.07 5.67 10.72
CA GLY A 226 5.02 5.60 11.83
C GLY A 226 6.15 4.63 11.49
N TYR A 227 7.30 4.80 12.12
CA TYR A 227 8.41 3.87 12.00
C TYR A 227 8.23 2.68 12.94
N GLU A 228 8.57 1.48 12.48
CA GLU A 228 8.87 0.36 13.33
C GLU A 228 10.39 0.30 13.54
N LEU A 229 10.86 0.21 14.75
CA LEU A 229 12.29 0.31 15.07
C LEU A 229 12.81 -0.95 15.78
N GLY A 230 14.06 -1.30 15.52
CA GLY A 230 14.72 -2.40 16.18
C GLY A 230 14.71 -3.70 15.39
N SER A 231 15.17 -4.79 16.03
CA SER A 231 15.07 -6.16 15.51
C SER A 231 13.88 -6.84 16.18
N ILE A 232 12.69 -6.67 15.58
CA ILE A 232 11.42 -6.94 16.25
C ILE A 232 11.10 -8.44 16.31
N ARG A 233 11.22 -9.14 15.17
CA ARG A 233 10.78 -10.54 15.04
C ARG A 233 11.84 -11.55 15.45
N GLY A 234 13.08 -11.15 15.42
CA GLY A 234 14.13 -11.84 16.17
C GLY A 234 14.80 -13.01 15.47
N VAL A 235 14.54 -13.25 14.20
CA VAL A 235 15.21 -14.31 13.42
C VAL A 235 15.94 -13.78 12.19
N GLU A 236 15.70 -12.53 11.85
CA GLU A 236 16.31 -11.83 10.71
C GLU A 236 17.65 -11.15 11.12
N GLN A 237 18.29 -10.52 10.15
CA GLN A 237 19.62 -9.92 10.28
C GLN A 237 19.61 -8.38 10.21
N GLN A 238 18.43 -7.74 10.11
CA GLN A 238 18.31 -6.29 10.12
C GLN A 238 17.92 -5.73 11.48
N HIS A 239 18.26 -4.47 11.65
CA HIS A 239 17.73 -3.55 12.66
C HIS A 239 17.00 -2.43 11.91
N TYR A 240 15.70 -2.26 12.13
CA TYR A 240 14.96 -1.17 11.52
C TYR A 240 15.30 0.15 12.19
N VAL A 241 15.56 1.15 11.36
CA VAL A 241 16.01 2.47 11.82
C VAL A 241 15.17 3.60 11.21
N LYS A 242 15.06 4.70 11.93
CA LYS A 242 14.58 5.97 11.39
C LYS A 242 15.78 6.75 10.85
N SER A 243 16.06 6.58 9.58
CA SER A 243 17.20 7.18 8.91
C SER A 243 16.83 7.50 7.47
N ASP A 244 17.22 8.69 6.99
CA ASP A 244 17.01 9.10 5.60
C ASP A 244 17.86 8.28 4.60
N GLU A 245 18.75 7.42 5.08
CA GLU A 245 19.47 6.45 4.26
C GLU A 245 18.66 5.17 4.02
N ASN A 246 17.75 4.83 4.95
CA ASN A 246 17.02 3.56 4.93
C ASN A 246 15.52 3.71 4.63
N VAL A 247 14.95 4.91 4.84
CA VAL A 247 13.56 5.25 4.56
C VAL A 247 13.53 6.66 3.99
N PHE A 248 13.33 6.79 2.70
CA PHE A 248 13.37 8.08 2.00
C PHE A 248 12.47 8.10 0.77
N MET A 249 12.17 9.30 0.28
CA MET A 249 11.43 9.52 -0.95
C MET A 249 12.41 9.74 -2.11
N ARG A 250 12.14 9.11 -3.24
CA ARG A 250 12.91 9.31 -4.48
C ARG A 250 12.05 9.01 -5.70
N ASP A 251 11.99 9.97 -6.60
CA ASP A 251 11.29 9.85 -7.89
C ASP A 251 9.82 9.39 -7.74
N GLY A 252 9.10 9.97 -6.76
CA GLY A 252 7.71 9.61 -6.47
C GLY A 252 7.55 8.23 -5.82
N ASN A 253 8.57 7.72 -5.16
CA ASN A 253 8.52 6.44 -4.47
C ASN A 253 8.96 6.57 -3.01
N LEU A 254 8.31 5.83 -2.13
CA LEU A 254 8.90 5.45 -0.86
C LEU A 254 9.94 4.36 -1.08
N VAL A 255 11.18 4.60 -0.69
CA VAL A 255 12.26 3.61 -0.79
C VAL A 255 12.64 3.11 0.59
N LEU A 256 12.52 1.81 0.78
CA LEU A 256 13.08 1.10 1.93
C LEU A 256 14.39 0.43 1.49
N LYS A 257 15.49 0.80 2.13
CA LYS A 257 16.83 0.37 1.72
C LYS A 257 17.55 -0.34 2.85
N ALA A 258 18.20 -1.46 2.53
CA ALA A 258 19.10 -2.13 3.45
C ALA A 258 20.53 -1.60 3.30
N THR A 259 21.18 -1.27 4.41
CA THR A 259 22.58 -0.81 4.46
C THR A 259 23.37 -1.61 5.48
N ASP A 260 24.70 -1.61 5.36
CA ASP A 260 25.55 -2.24 6.37
C ASP A 260 25.43 -1.53 7.72
N ARG A 261 25.28 -2.30 8.78
CA ARG A 261 25.32 -1.81 10.15
C ARG A 261 26.76 -1.68 10.62
N ALA A 262 27.10 -0.57 11.26
CA ALA A 262 28.42 -0.34 11.81
C ALA A 262 28.85 -1.50 12.72
N LYS A 263 30.12 -1.92 12.64
CA LYS A 263 30.60 -3.12 13.35
C LYS A 263 30.43 -3.03 14.86
N GLU A 264 30.60 -1.86 15.42
CA GLU A 264 30.41 -1.57 16.86
C GLU A 264 28.95 -1.71 17.31
N ASP A 265 27.99 -1.55 16.38
CA ASP A 265 26.56 -1.65 16.63
C ASP A 265 25.96 -3.02 16.33
N GLN A 266 26.78 -3.92 15.74
CA GLN A 266 26.33 -5.27 15.43
C GLN A 266 26.14 -6.09 16.72
N TYR A 267 25.11 -6.91 16.72
CA TYR A 267 24.81 -7.75 17.88
C TYR A 267 24.17 -9.08 17.44
N LYS A 268 24.24 -10.07 18.32
CA LYS A 268 23.54 -11.32 18.12
C LYS A 268 22.05 -11.13 18.41
N ASN A 269 21.22 -11.52 17.48
CA ASN A 269 19.78 -11.44 17.67
C ASN A 269 19.35 -12.22 18.95
N PRO A 270 18.63 -11.61 19.89
CA PRO A 270 18.27 -12.24 21.16
C PRO A 270 17.31 -13.43 21.02
N ARG A 271 16.55 -13.50 19.93
CA ARG A 271 15.57 -14.56 19.66
C ARG A 271 16.07 -15.62 18.68
N GLY A 272 17.24 -15.39 18.05
CA GLY A 272 17.81 -16.27 17.03
C GLY A 272 19.32 -16.42 17.15
N ASN A 273 19.93 -17.14 16.21
CA ASN A 273 21.38 -17.34 16.18
C ASN A 273 22.09 -16.41 15.19
N ARG A 274 21.34 -15.63 14.38
CA ARG A 274 21.93 -14.75 13.37
C ARG A 274 22.49 -13.47 13.96
N GLN A 275 23.51 -12.93 13.33
CA GLN A 275 24.03 -11.61 13.65
C GLN A 275 23.16 -10.55 12.95
N VAL A 276 22.79 -9.50 13.67
CA VAL A 276 22.15 -8.31 13.16
C VAL A 276 23.25 -7.41 12.63
N ILE A 277 23.39 -7.38 11.31
CA ILE A 277 24.51 -6.74 10.58
C ILE A 277 24.03 -5.73 9.52
N TYR A 278 22.72 -5.57 9.37
CA TYR A 278 22.12 -4.60 8.46
C TYR A 278 21.26 -3.58 9.23
N ASN A 279 21.21 -2.35 8.74
CA ASN A 279 20.11 -1.42 8.99
C ASN A 279 19.12 -1.53 7.84
N SER A 280 17.83 -1.32 8.10
CA SER A 280 16.78 -1.36 7.07
C SER A 280 15.59 -0.48 7.45
N GLY A 281 14.61 -0.36 6.53
CA GLY A 281 13.39 0.40 6.72
C GLY A 281 12.17 -0.47 7.05
N SER A 282 11.34 0.03 7.95
CA SER A 282 9.99 -0.48 8.22
C SER A 282 9.07 0.67 8.62
N VAL A 283 7.93 0.79 7.93
CA VAL A 283 6.92 1.81 8.20
C VAL A 283 5.54 1.19 8.29
N ARG A 284 4.67 1.80 9.08
CA ARG A 284 3.33 1.26 9.35
C ARG A 284 2.32 2.34 9.65
N THR A 285 1.05 2.05 9.35
CA THR A 285 -0.06 2.95 9.67
C THR A 285 -0.63 2.74 11.07
N HIS A 286 -0.05 1.87 11.90
CA HIS A 286 -0.55 1.50 13.22
C HIS A 286 -0.80 2.71 14.12
N GLY A 287 -2.03 2.80 14.64
CA GLY A 287 -2.50 3.91 15.48
C GLY A 287 -2.65 5.25 14.75
N LYS A 288 -2.65 5.23 13.43
CA LYS A 288 -2.80 6.40 12.54
C LYS A 288 -3.92 6.19 11.53
N GLN A 289 -3.81 5.16 10.70
CA GLN A 289 -4.86 4.73 9.77
C GLN A 289 -5.19 3.25 10.02
N GLU A 290 -6.48 2.94 10.02
CA GLU A 290 -7.01 1.59 10.22
C GLU A 290 -8.04 1.30 9.14
N PHE A 291 -8.01 0.10 8.58
CA PHE A 291 -8.80 -0.31 7.43
C PHE A 291 -9.65 -1.53 7.78
N LEU A 292 -10.87 -1.55 7.31
CA LEU A 292 -11.78 -2.68 7.50
C LEU A 292 -12.50 -2.98 6.20
N TYR A 293 -12.31 -4.21 5.69
CA TYR A 293 -12.76 -4.63 4.37
C TYR A 293 -12.22 -3.72 3.25
N GLY A 294 -12.56 -4.01 2.03
CA GLY A 294 -12.14 -3.19 0.90
C GLY A 294 -10.99 -3.77 0.11
N ARG A 295 -10.50 -2.99 -0.81
CA ARG A 295 -9.30 -3.25 -1.57
C ARG A 295 -8.13 -2.52 -0.92
N ILE A 296 -7.07 -3.26 -0.63
CA ILE A 296 -5.78 -2.70 -0.22
C ILE A 296 -4.77 -3.08 -1.29
N GLU A 297 -4.15 -2.09 -1.91
CA GLU A 297 -3.28 -2.28 -3.06
C GLU A 297 -2.00 -1.49 -2.93
N MET A 298 -0.91 -2.06 -3.42
CA MET A 298 0.40 -1.44 -3.53
C MET A 298 0.95 -1.67 -4.93
N ARG A 299 1.55 -0.64 -5.53
CA ARG A 299 2.42 -0.79 -6.70
C ARG A 299 3.86 -0.63 -6.27
N ALA A 300 4.70 -1.61 -6.59
CA ALA A 300 6.08 -1.59 -6.14
C ALA A 300 7.02 -2.36 -7.07
N LYS A 301 8.29 -1.97 -7.02
CA LYS A 301 9.42 -2.72 -7.57
C LYS A 301 10.18 -3.39 -6.44
N LEU A 302 10.25 -4.73 -6.49
CA LEU A 302 10.79 -5.52 -5.40
C LEU A 302 12.33 -5.55 -5.39
N PRO A 303 12.96 -5.72 -4.20
CA PRO A 303 14.41 -5.81 -4.08
C PRO A 303 14.94 -7.10 -4.69
N LYS A 304 16.19 -7.06 -5.15
CA LYS A 304 16.92 -8.21 -5.72
C LYS A 304 17.94 -8.75 -4.72
N GLY A 305 18.21 -10.04 -4.82
CA GLY A 305 19.29 -10.70 -4.10
C GLY A 305 18.83 -11.66 -3.01
N ARG A 306 19.62 -12.75 -2.84
CA ARG A 306 19.28 -13.79 -1.87
C ARG A 306 19.28 -13.27 -0.45
N GLY A 307 18.16 -13.52 0.24
CA GLY A 307 17.93 -13.09 1.61
C GLY A 307 17.30 -11.71 1.73
N ALA A 308 17.06 -10.96 0.63
CA ALA A 308 16.12 -9.86 0.66
C ALA A 308 14.71 -10.39 0.91
N PHE A 309 13.99 -9.77 1.86
CA PHE A 309 12.68 -10.24 2.28
C PHE A 309 11.75 -9.06 2.48
N PRO A 310 11.30 -8.43 1.38
CA PRO A 310 10.29 -7.39 1.43
C PRO A 310 8.93 -7.98 1.78
N ALA A 311 8.13 -7.22 2.52
CA ALA A 311 6.76 -7.56 2.83
C ALA A 311 5.84 -6.33 2.78
N PHE A 312 4.65 -6.56 2.24
CA PHE A 312 3.48 -5.70 2.31
C PHE A 312 2.36 -6.51 2.94
N TRP A 313 1.91 -6.12 4.11
CA TRP A 313 1.04 -6.92 4.94
C TRP A 313 0.21 -6.09 5.91
N THR A 314 -0.76 -6.70 6.52
CA THR A 314 -1.61 -6.08 7.54
C THR A 314 -1.60 -6.86 8.83
N LEU A 315 -1.92 -6.18 9.93
CA LEU A 315 -2.07 -6.80 11.24
C LEU A 315 -3.24 -6.13 11.97
N GLY A 316 -3.93 -6.88 12.84
CA GLY A 316 -5.05 -6.34 13.60
C GLY A 316 -4.72 -5.01 14.28
N ALA A 317 -5.58 -4.00 14.11
CA ALA A 317 -5.31 -2.63 14.57
C ALA A 317 -5.14 -2.52 16.09
N ASP A 318 -5.71 -3.46 16.84
CA ASP A 318 -5.57 -3.56 18.29
C ASP A 318 -4.43 -4.49 18.74
N PHE A 319 -3.61 -4.96 17.81
CA PHE A 319 -2.40 -5.69 18.16
C PHE A 319 -1.43 -4.80 18.92
N THR A 320 -0.97 -5.28 20.08
CA THR A 320 0.05 -4.63 20.88
C THR A 320 1.24 -5.54 21.02
N LEU A 321 2.43 -5.01 20.75
CA LEU A 321 3.68 -5.70 21.00
C LEU A 321 4.12 -5.35 22.44
N ASP A 322 3.97 -6.30 23.36
CA ASP A 322 4.41 -6.15 24.76
C ASP A 322 5.86 -6.63 24.99
N GLY A 323 6.66 -6.74 23.93
CA GLY A 323 7.98 -7.36 23.95
C GLY A 323 7.95 -8.87 24.13
N LYS A 324 6.76 -9.42 24.32
CA LYS A 324 6.46 -10.86 24.32
C LYS A 324 5.19 -11.01 23.52
N ILE A 325 5.25 -11.74 22.44
CA ILE A 325 4.04 -12.18 21.73
C ILE A 325 3.26 -13.02 22.74
N ASN A 326 2.26 -12.42 23.36
CA ASN A 326 1.55 -13.03 24.47
C ASN A 326 0.14 -13.40 24.01
N GLY A 327 -0.06 -14.67 23.67
CA GLY A 327 -1.37 -15.22 23.32
C GLY A 327 -2.43 -15.11 24.44
N LYS A 328 -2.08 -14.60 25.62
CA LYS A 328 -3.02 -14.37 26.72
C LYS A 328 -3.77 -13.04 26.61
N GLN A 329 -3.32 -12.11 25.78
CA GLN A 329 -3.97 -10.79 25.62
C GLN A 329 -5.21 -10.81 24.74
N GLY A 330 -5.79 -11.94 24.45
CA GLY A 330 -7.01 -12.05 23.63
C GLY A 330 -6.82 -11.75 22.14
N TYR A 331 -5.94 -10.83 21.80
CA TYR A 331 -5.62 -10.34 20.46
C TYR A 331 -4.12 -10.34 20.14
N GLY A 332 -3.35 -11.20 20.82
CA GLY A 332 -1.97 -11.48 20.43
C GLY A 332 -1.93 -12.15 19.05
N TRP A 333 -0.75 -12.20 18.46
CA TRP A 333 -0.52 -12.94 17.21
C TRP A 333 -0.80 -14.43 17.45
N SER A 334 -1.50 -15.14 16.68
CA SER A 334 -2.19 -14.95 15.38
C SER A 334 -3.67 -14.54 15.49
N ARG A 335 -4.19 -14.36 16.71
CA ARG A 335 -5.60 -14.00 16.95
C ARG A 335 -5.99 -12.62 16.49
N CYS A 336 -5.04 -11.70 16.43
CA CYS A 336 -5.24 -10.37 15.87
C CYS A 336 -5.53 -10.41 14.36
N GLY A 337 -5.19 -11.50 13.68
CA GLY A 337 -5.22 -11.64 12.24
C GLY A 337 -4.04 -10.94 11.58
N GLU A 338 -3.37 -11.65 10.67
CA GLU A 338 -2.31 -11.11 9.81
C GLU A 338 -2.63 -11.51 8.38
N ILE A 339 -2.56 -10.55 7.46
CA ILE A 339 -2.77 -10.79 6.04
C ILE A 339 -1.49 -10.33 5.32
N ASP A 340 -0.66 -11.28 4.91
CA ASP A 340 0.48 -10.98 4.06
C ASP A 340 -0.01 -10.84 2.63
N ILE A 341 -0.06 -9.61 2.15
CA ILE A 341 -0.54 -9.29 0.80
C ILE A 341 0.53 -9.65 -0.21
N MET A 342 1.78 -9.37 0.09
CA MET A 342 2.93 -9.73 -0.72
C MET A 342 4.16 -9.98 0.16
N GLU A 343 4.76 -11.15 0.00
CA GLU A 343 6.09 -11.49 0.47
C GLU A 343 6.92 -12.03 -0.68
N LEU A 344 8.18 -11.60 -0.80
CA LEU A 344 9.13 -12.17 -1.75
C LEU A 344 10.32 -12.76 -0.99
N LEU A 345 10.70 -13.95 -1.38
CA LEU A 345 11.95 -14.58 -0.93
C LEU A 345 13.04 -14.33 -1.98
N GLY A 346 13.84 -13.31 -1.77
CA GLY A 346 14.94 -13.01 -2.70
C GLY A 346 15.88 -14.20 -2.92
N GLY A 347 16.23 -14.44 -4.16
CA GLY A 347 17.12 -15.51 -4.60
C GLY A 347 18.36 -14.99 -5.33
N TYR A 348 19.28 -15.88 -5.63
CA TYR A 348 20.38 -15.57 -6.56
C TYR A 348 19.83 -15.28 -7.95
N GLU A 349 20.65 -14.64 -8.78
CA GLU A 349 20.32 -14.39 -10.18
C GLU A 349 19.82 -15.67 -10.89
N GLY A 350 18.62 -15.57 -11.51
CA GLY A 350 18.00 -16.69 -12.24
C GLY A 350 17.28 -17.73 -11.37
N GLU A 351 17.29 -17.60 -10.04
CA GLU A 351 16.51 -18.50 -9.18
C GLU A 351 15.00 -18.30 -9.35
N ALA A 352 14.25 -19.40 -9.34
CA ALA A 352 12.80 -19.38 -9.49
C ALA A 352 12.07 -18.54 -8.41
N ARG A 353 12.65 -18.41 -7.23
CA ARG A 353 12.07 -17.63 -6.12
C ARG A 353 11.99 -16.14 -6.42
N ASN A 354 12.83 -15.57 -7.30
CA ASN A 354 12.71 -14.18 -7.76
C ASN A 354 11.46 -13.94 -8.62
N LYS A 355 10.85 -15.02 -9.11
CA LYS A 355 9.65 -15.03 -9.97
C LYS A 355 8.38 -15.36 -9.18
N GLN A 356 8.48 -15.46 -7.86
CA GLN A 356 7.39 -15.88 -7.00
C GLN A 356 7.17 -14.90 -5.86
N VAL A 357 5.91 -14.54 -5.62
CA VAL A 357 5.47 -13.84 -4.42
C VAL A 357 4.44 -14.69 -3.70
N TRP A 358 4.30 -14.46 -2.41
CA TRP A 358 3.40 -15.21 -1.55
C TRP A 358 2.34 -14.29 -0.97
N GLY A 359 1.11 -14.80 -0.89
CA GLY A 359 0.01 -14.21 -0.15
C GLY A 359 -0.48 -15.19 0.91
N THR A 360 -0.46 -14.77 2.17
CA THR A 360 -0.65 -15.68 3.30
C THR A 360 -1.59 -15.10 4.34
N PRO A 361 -2.63 -15.81 4.79
CA PRO A 361 -3.39 -15.47 5.99
C PRO A 361 -2.81 -16.17 7.21
N HIS A 362 -2.59 -15.44 8.31
CA HIS A 362 -2.29 -16.04 9.62
C HIS A 362 -3.39 -15.73 10.61
N PHE A 363 -4.01 -16.77 11.14
CA PHE A 363 -5.12 -16.64 12.07
C PHE A 363 -5.17 -17.80 13.07
N TYR A 364 -5.83 -17.56 14.19
CA TYR A 364 -6.04 -18.57 15.19
C TYR A 364 -7.23 -19.46 14.84
N ASP A 365 -7.05 -20.77 14.81
CA ASP A 365 -8.14 -21.74 14.76
C ASP A 365 -8.20 -22.55 16.06
N LYS A 366 -9.39 -22.63 16.65
CA LYS A 366 -9.62 -23.29 17.95
C LYS A 366 -9.28 -24.79 17.96
N ASN A 367 -9.26 -25.45 16.79
CA ASN A 367 -8.97 -26.87 16.67
C ASN A 367 -7.46 -27.14 16.51
N ILE A 368 -6.71 -26.15 16.05
CA ILE A 368 -5.29 -26.28 15.71
C ILE A 368 -4.44 -25.50 16.72
N GLY A 369 -5.00 -24.49 17.38
CA GLY A 369 -4.31 -23.60 18.30
C GLY A 369 -3.70 -22.37 17.63
N ASP A 370 -2.75 -21.71 18.30
CA ASP A 370 -2.00 -20.59 17.75
C ASP A 370 -0.97 -21.15 16.75
N GLN A 371 -1.36 -21.31 15.51
CA GLN A 371 -0.52 -21.89 14.47
C GLN A 371 -0.08 -20.84 13.47
N TRP A 372 1.11 -21.02 12.97
CA TRP A 372 1.79 -20.15 12.03
C TRP A 372 1.36 -20.41 10.58
N ASP A 373 1.05 -21.65 10.31
CA ASP A 373 0.88 -22.14 8.95
C ASP A 373 -0.34 -23.05 8.95
N GLN A 374 -1.40 -22.59 8.31
CA GLN A 374 -2.69 -23.26 8.24
C GLN A 374 -2.86 -24.08 6.95
N ASP A 375 -1.77 -24.34 6.24
CA ASP A 375 -1.79 -25.01 4.93
C ASP A 375 -2.41 -26.43 4.96
N THR A 376 -2.52 -27.03 6.13
CA THR A 376 -3.13 -28.36 6.28
C THR A 376 -4.63 -28.41 5.93
N THR A 377 -5.30 -27.27 5.79
CA THR A 377 -6.73 -27.18 5.51
C THR A 377 -7.09 -26.51 4.19
N GLY A 378 -6.09 -26.10 3.40
CA GLY A 378 -6.29 -25.28 2.19
C GLY A 378 -6.61 -23.82 2.49
N SER A 379 -6.39 -23.37 3.72
CA SER A 379 -6.53 -21.98 4.17
C SER A 379 -5.18 -21.26 4.26
N GLY A 380 -4.11 -21.88 3.77
CA GLY A 380 -2.74 -21.39 3.88
C GLY A 380 -2.31 -20.44 2.78
N GLY A 381 -1.05 -20.01 2.90
CA GLY A 381 -0.39 -19.18 1.90
C GLY A 381 -0.23 -19.88 0.56
N LYS A 382 -0.29 -19.10 -0.52
CA LYS A 382 -0.03 -19.57 -1.88
C LYS A 382 0.99 -18.69 -2.58
N ALA A 383 1.83 -19.34 -3.40
CA ALA A 383 2.73 -18.63 -4.29
C ALA A 383 2.03 -18.26 -5.60
N TYR A 384 2.28 -17.04 -6.07
CA TYR A 384 2.01 -16.62 -7.44
C TYR A 384 3.34 -16.59 -8.21
N THR A 385 3.42 -17.33 -9.31
CA THR A 385 4.58 -17.28 -10.21
C THR A 385 4.29 -16.35 -11.37
N ASN A 386 5.19 -15.41 -11.64
CA ASN A 386 5.05 -14.47 -12.75
C ASN A 386 4.92 -15.25 -14.08
N PRO A 387 3.79 -15.16 -14.78
CA PRO A 387 3.52 -15.94 -15.98
C PRO A 387 4.40 -15.52 -17.17
N SER A 388 4.97 -14.32 -17.16
CA SER A 388 5.93 -13.87 -18.17
C SER A 388 7.29 -14.56 -18.03
N GLY A 389 7.57 -15.16 -16.87
CA GLY A 389 8.86 -15.74 -16.54
C GLY A 389 9.94 -14.72 -16.17
N ALA A 390 9.60 -13.41 -16.12
CA ALA A 390 10.48 -12.36 -15.63
C ALA A 390 10.55 -12.37 -14.09
N ASP A 391 11.60 -11.80 -13.54
CA ASP A 391 11.76 -11.61 -12.11
C ASP A 391 10.89 -10.42 -11.64
N PHE A 392 10.29 -10.51 -10.46
CA PHE A 392 9.48 -9.42 -9.87
C PHE A 392 10.28 -8.16 -9.51
N ASN A 393 11.59 -8.22 -9.60
CA ASN A 393 12.48 -7.09 -9.38
C ASN A 393 12.96 -6.43 -10.69
N ASP A 394 12.46 -6.84 -11.84
CA ASP A 394 12.81 -6.22 -13.12
C ASP A 394 11.94 -4.98 -13.41
N ASP A 395 10.67 -4.96 -12.96
CA ASP A 395 9.73 -3.85 -13.16
C ASP A 395 8.82 -3.66 -11.94
N TYR A 396 7.94 -2.65 -12.00
CA TYR A 396 6.87 -2.45 -11.03
C TYR A 396 5.73 -3.42 -11.31
N HIS A 397 5.16 -3.94 -10.21
CA HIS A 397 3.99 -4.80 -10.22
C HIS A 397 2.97 -4.33 -9.20
N VAL A 398 1.72 -4.69 -9.41
CA VAL A 398 0.61 -4.37 -8.52
C VAL A 398 0.28 -5.60 -7.67
N PHE A 399 0.30 -5.41 -6.36
CA PHE A 399 -0.03 -6.44 -5.36
C PHE A 399 -1.21 -5.97 -4.52
N GLY A 400 -2.21 -6.81 -4.32
CA GLY A 400 -3.36 -6.37 -3.54
C GLY A 400 -4.25 -7.51 -3.05
N ILE A 401 -5.21 -7.10 -2.23
CA ILE A 401 -6.31 -7.94 -1.78
C ILE A 401 -7.66 -7.27 -2.05
N ASN A 402 -8.67 -8.11 -2.32
CA ASN A 402 -10.08 -7.77 -2.15
C ASN A 402 -10.58 -8.45 -0.89
N TRP A 403 -10.97 -7.69 0.09
CA TRP A 403 -11.36 -8.19 1.40
C TRP A 403 -12.80 -7.82 1.73
N SER A 404 -13.61 -8.81 2.03
CA SER A 404 -15.01 -8.69 2.42
C SER A 404 -15.28 -9.48 3.71
N PRO A 405 -16.46 -9.36 4.33
CA PRO A 405 -16.83 -10.19 5.49
C PRO A 405 -16.74 -11.70 5.26
N ASP A 406 -16.84 -12.14 4.02
CA ASP A 406 -16.98 -13.55 3.67
C ASP A 406 -15.77 -14.14 2.95
N LYS A 407 -14.85 -13.32 2.43
CA LYS A 407 -13.64 -13.79 1.75
C LYS A 407 -12.53 -12.75 1.71
N ILE A 408 -11.31 -13.23 1.54
CA ILE A 408 -10.13 -12.44 1.18
C ILE A 408 -9.55 -13.04 -0.09
N GLU A 409 -9.35 -12.24 -1.12
CA GLU A 409 -8.78 -12.64 -2.41
C GLU A 409 -7.48 -11.88 -2.65
N TRP A 410 -6.39 -12.61 -2.91
CA TRP A 410 -5.09 -12.03 -3.25
C TRP A 410 -4.92 -11.97 -4.75
N TYR A 411 -4.38 -10.87 -5.25
CA TYR A 411 -4.08 -10.73 -6.68
C TYR A 411 -2.71 -10.09 -6.93
N VAL A 412 -2.16 -10.39 -8.09
CA VAL A 412 -0.99 -9.73 -8.67
C VAL A 412 -1.36 -9.27 -10.07
N ASP A 413 -1.10 -8.00 -10.40
CA ASP A 413 -1.44 -7.39 -11.69
C ASP A 413 -2.89 -7.69 -12.13
N GLY A 414 -3.83 -7.66 -11.18
CA GLY A 414 -5.24 -7.95 -11.38
C GLY A 414 -5.61 -9.44 -11.50
N VAL A 415 -4.64 -10.36 -11.41
CA VAL A 415 -4.90 -11.80 -11.46
C VAL A 415 -5.06 -12.39 -10.06
N ILE A 416 -6.27 -12.80 -9.69
CA ILE A 416 -6.53 -13.47 -8.42
C ILE A 416 -5.87 -14.86 -8.44
N TYR A 417 -5.05 -15.17 -7.42
CA TYR A 417 -4.34 -16.42 -7.31
C TYR A 417 -4.56 -17.18 -6.00
N ASN A 418 -5.02 -16.48 -4.95
CA ASN A 418 -5.37 -17.08 -3.67
C ASN A 418 -6.72 -16.55 -3.18
N THR A 419 -7.48 -17.39 -2.49
CA THR A 419 -8.75 -17.01 -1.86
C THR A 419 -8.88 -17.73 -0.53
N LEU A 420 -9.12 -16.96 0.54
CA LEU A 420 -9.54 -17.47 1.84
C LEU A 420 -11.06 -17.30 1.96
N ASP A 421 -11.78 -18.43 1.99
CA ASP A 421 -13.23 -18.44 2.21
C ASP A 421 -13.54 -18.35 3.70
N LEU A 422 -13.99 -17.21 4.17
CA LEU A 422 -14.35 -16.97 5.57
C LEU A 422 -15.71 -17.62 5.96
N THR A 423 -16.42 -18.21 5.01
CA THR A 423 -17.65 -18.96 5.26
C THR A 423 -17.42 -20.47 5.42
N ASN A 424 -16.19 -20.93 5.28
CA ASN A 424 -15.82 -22.33 5.37
C ASN A 424 -16.30 -22.95 6.69
N PRO A 425 -17.03 -24.07 6.66
CA PRO A 425 -17.66 -24.65 7.87
C PRO A 425 -16.64 -25.19 8.90
N THR A 426 -15.40 -25.42 8.50
CA THR A 426 -14.37 -25.98 9.38
C THR A 426 -13.65 -24.89 10.17
N TRP A 427 -13.20 -23.83 9.51
CA TRP A 427 -12.34 -22.80 10.08
C TRP A 427 -12.84 -21.35 9.88
N GLY A 428 -13.90 -21.16 9.09
CA GLY A 428 -14.39 -19.82 8.76
C GLY A 428 -14.81 -18.99 9.98
N GLU A 429 -15.46 -19.61 10.99
CA GLU A 429 -15.80 -18.90 12.23
C GLU A 429 -14.57 -18.37 12.96
N SER A 430 -13.51 -19.16 13.00
CA SER A 430 -12.23 -18.74 13.61
C SER A 430 -11.57 -17.64 12.81
N ALA A 431 -11.53 -17.76 11.49
CA ALA A 431 -10.96 -16.76 10.59
C ALA A 431 -11.74 -15.43 10.64
N LYS A 432 -13.08 -15.46 10.65
CA LYS A 432 -13.90 -14.24 10.82
C LYS A 432 -13.58 -13.49 12.11
N LYS A 433 -13.30 -14.18 13.20
CA LYS A 433 -12.89 -13.51 14.46
C LYS A 433 -11.58 -12.77 14.35
N CYS A 434 -10.70 -13.22 13.47
CA CYS A 434 -9.40 -12.60 13.23
C CYS A 434 -9.46 -11.50 12.17
N PHE A 435 -10.26 -11.67 11.13
CA PHE A 435 -10.24 -10.79 9.97
C PHE A 435 -11.44 -9.82 9.86
N ASN A 436 -12.58 -10.10 10.50
CA ASN A 436 -13.71 -9.16 10.50
C ASN A 436 -13.52 -8.08 11.58
N ARG A 437 -12.38 -7.40 11.51
CA ARG A 437 -11.95 -6.35 12.43
C ARG A 437 -10.91 -5.44 11.75
N PRO A 438 -10.77 -4.18 12.19
CA PRO A 438 -9.83 -3.26 11.58
C PRO A 438 -8.39 -3.78 11.60
N GLN A 439 -7.67 -3.50 10.53
CA GLN A 439 -6.26 -3.84 10.33
C GLN A 439 -5.46 -2.57 10.05
N TYR A 440 -4.16 -2.57 10.33
CA TYR A 440 -3.23 -1.55 9.87
C TYR A 440 -2.27 -2.13 8.83
N ILE A 441 -1.71 -1.27 7.98
CA ILE A 441 -0.76 -1.65 6.93
C ILE A 441 0.66 -1.55 7.46
N GLN A 442 1.51 -2.50 7.06
CA GLN A 442 2.94 -2.47 7.29
C GLN A 442 3.72 -2.78 6.00
N LEU A 443 4.80 -2.01 5.80
CA LEU A 443 5.75 -2.14 4.70
C LEU A 443 7.14 -2.28 5.32
N ASN A 444 7.87 -3.33 4.96
CA ASN A 444 9.23 -3.49 5.46
C ASN A 444 10.14 -4.23 4.48
N LEU A 445 11.43 -3.99 4.61
CA LEU A 445 12.47 -4.78 3.98
C LEU A 445 13.26 -5.53 5.06
N ALA A 446 12.92 -6.79 5.29
CA ALA A 446 13.69 -7.68 6.15
C ALA A 446 14.90 -8.27 5.39
N MET A 447 15.91 -8.69 6.15
CA MET A 447 17.15 -9.24 5.63
C MET A 447 17.44 -10.59 6.28
N GLY A 448 17.45 -11.65 5.49
CA GLY A 448 17.63 -13.01 5.98
C GLY A 448 16.48 -13.49 6.88
N GLY A 449 16.65 -14.66 7.43
CA GLY A 449 15.63 -15.28 8.29
C GLY A 449 15.57 -16.79 8.10
N ASN A 450 14.62 -17.43 8.77
CA ASN A 450 14.49 -18.89 8.64
C ASN A 450 13.95 -19.28 7.26
N TRP A 451 13.01 -18.53 6.74
CA TRP A 451 12.38 -18.82 5.45
C TRP A 451 13.15 -18.26 4.25
N PRO A 452 13.56 -16.97 4.19
CA PRO A 452 14.38 -16.49 3.09
C PRO A 452 15.80 -17.09 3.08
N GLY A 453 16.29 -17.57 4.21
CA GLY A 453 17.64 -18.09 4.38
C GLY A 453 18.65 -17.00 4.77
N ASP A 454 19.94 -17.31 4.63
CA ASP A 454 21.01 -16.37 4.91
C ASP A 454 21.18 -15.38 3.76
N VAL A 455 21.54 -14.15 4.12
CA VAL A 455 21.79 -13.07 3.16
C VAL A 455 23.09 -13.34 2.40
N GLU A 456 23.06 -13.14 1.09
CA GLU A 456 24.26 -13.24 0.27
C GLU A 456 25.26 -12.10 0.56
N THR A 457 26.51 -12.32 0.18
CA THR A 457 27.56 -11.33 0.39
C THR A 457 27.31 -10.07 -0.45
N ASN A 458 27.49 -8.88 0.15
CA ASN A 458 27.35 -7.57 -0.51
C ASN A 458 25.92 -7.19 -0.94
N LEU A 459 24.90 -7.65 -0.24
CA LEU A 459 23.50 -7.26 -0.52
C LEU A 459 23.14 -5.89 0.05
N ALA A 460 24.01 -5.23 0.81
CA ALA A 460 23.81 -3.85 1.24
C ALA A 460 23.60 -2.93 0.02
N GLY A 461 22.60 -2.06 0.09
CA GLY A 461 22.18 -1.21 -1.01
C GLY A 461 20.97 -1.73 -1.78
N THR A 462 20.47 -2.95 -1.47
CA THR A 462 19.21 -3.43 -2.06
C THR A 462 18.03 -2.58 -1.59
N GLU A 463 17.10 -2.31 -2.49
CA GLU A 463 16.01 -1.36 -2.30
C GLU A 463 14.66 -1.99 -2.64
N PHE A 464 13.66 -1.64 -1.83
CA PHE A 464 12.25 -1.90 -2.07
C PHE A 464 11.61 -0.55 -2.37
N ALA A 465 11.24 -0.30 -3.64
CA ALA A 465 10.68 0.95 -4.11
C ALA A 465 9.16 0.82 -4.26
N ILE A 466 8.42 1.62 -3.52
CA ILE A 466 6.96 1.60 -3.45
C ILE A 466 6.44 2.90 -4.06
N ASP A 467 5.68 2.77 -5.15
CA ASP A 467 5.15 3.87 -5.92
C ASP A 467 3.87 4.44 -5.29
N TYR A 468 2.95 3.56 -4.89
CA TYR A 468 1.77 3.95 -4.14
C TYR A 468 1.24 2.82 -3.24
N VAL A 469 0.44 3.23 -2.27
CA VAL A 469 -0.47 2.36 -1.51
C VAL A 469 -1.83 3.04 -1.45
N TYR A 470 -2.91 2.29 -1.72
CA TYR A 470 -4.25 2.81 -1.51
C TYR A 470 -5.19 1.82 -0.83
N TYR A 471 -6.25 2.38 -0.25
CA TYR A 471 -7.39 1.68 0.28
C TYR A 471 -8.67 2.18 -0.40
N ALA A 472 -9.48 1.25 -0.90
CA ALA A 472 -10.73 1.56 -1.58
C ALA A 472 -11.84 0.59 -1.17
N GLN A 473 -13.08 1.04 -1.28
CA GLN A 473 -14.25 0.20 -1.00
C GLN A 473 -15.31 0.36 -2.09
N ASN A 474 -15.99 -0.74 -2.38
CA ASN A 474 -17.25 -0.70 -3.09
C ASN A 474 -18.42 -0.50 -2.10
N GLU A 475 -19.64 -0.31 -2.60
CA GLU A 475 -20.81 -0.03 -1.77
C GLU A 475 -21.14 -1.15 -0.78
N GLU A 476 -20.91 -2.42 -1.14
CA GLU A 476 -21.13 -3.57 -0.24
C GLU A 476 -20.14 -3.56 0.93
N GLN A 477 -18.87 -3.30 0.65
CA GLN A 477 -17.82 -3.22 1.67
C GLN A 477 -18.02 -2.01 2.58
N LYS A 478 -18.43 -0.85 2.04
CA LYS A 478 -18.80 0.32 2.83
C LYS A 478 -19.95 0.03 3.79
N ALA A 479 -20.99 -0.65 3.28
CA ALA A 479 -22.15 -1.02 4.10
C ALA A 479 -21.75 -1.98 5.22
N ALA A 480 -20.91 -2.99 4.93
CA ALA A 480 -20.42 -3.95 5.91
C ALA A 480 -19.50 -3.29 6.96
N ALA A 481 -18.61 -2.40 6.54
CA ALA A 481 -17.76 -1.63 7.45
C ALA A 481 -18.59 -0.71 8.34
N LYS A 482 -19.60 -0.04 7.78
CA LYS A 482 -20.53 0.79 8.54
C LYS A 482 -21.30 -0.03 9.57
N GLU A 483 -21.80 -1.19 9.21
CA GLU A 483 -22.47 -2.10 10.15
C GLU A 483 -21.55 -2.49 11.30
N TYR A 484 -20.29 -2.81 11.02
CA TYR A 484 -19.30 -3.12 12.05
C TYR A 484 -19.11 -1.95 13.00
N TYR A 485 -18.91 -0.72 12.49
CA TYR A 485 -18.65 0.46 13.32
C TYR A 485 -19.91 0.92 14.07
N ASP A 486 -21.07 0.90 13.44
CA ASP A 486 -22.33 1.22 14.12
C ASP A 486 -22.65 0.20 15.23
N ALA A 487 -22.22 -1.02 15.05
CA ALA A 487 -22.34 -2.09 16.02
C ALA A 487 -21.12 -2.19 16.96
N ALA A 488 -20.17 -1.27 16.90
CA ALA A 488 -18.96 -1.30 17.74
C ALA A 488 -19.32 -1.36 19.23
N PRO A 489 -18.62 -2.16 20.03
CA PRO A 489 -18.89 -2.21 21.45
C PRO A 489 -18.60 -0.86 22.10
N GLU A 490 -19.59 -0.32 22.77
CA GLU A 490 -19.40 0.83 23.65
C GLU A 490 -18.99 0.32 25.03
N ILE A 491 -17.90 0.86 25.54
CA ILE A 491 -17.50 0.63 26.93
C ILE A 491 -18.01 1.82 27.74
N SER A 492 -18.90 1.54 28.68
CA SER A 492 -19.55 2.50 29.55
C SER A 492 -19.07 2.35 30.99
N GLY A 493 -19.31 3.36 31.83
CA GLY A 493 -18.95 3.32 33.25
C GLY A 493 -17.50 3.65 33.54
N LEU A 494 -16.76 4.17 32.55
CA LEU A 494 -15.37 4.60 32.72
C LEU A 494 -15.31 5.78 33.71
N LYS A 495 -14.33 5.72 34.62
CA LYS A 495 -14.12 6.76 35.63
C LYS A 495 -12.65 6.89 35.98
N ASP A 496 -12.26 8.07 36.41
CA ASP A 496 -10.98 8.27 37.06
C ASP A 496 -10.93 7.54 38.40
N VAL A 497 -9.87 6.81 38.64
CA VAL A 497 -9.66 6.07 39.90
C VAL A 497 -8.44 6.61 40.59
N THR A 498 -8.60 6.93 41.88
CA THR A 498 -7.49 7.26 42.77
C THR A 498 -7.29 6.10 43.76
N MET A 499 -6.11 5.57 43.82
CA MET A 499 -5.78 4.46 44.72
C MET A 499 -4.55 4.77 45.54
N GLN A 500 -4.42 4.11 46.68
CA GLN A 500 -3.19 4.15 47.50
C GLN A 500 -2.16 3.18 46.94
N GLU A 501 -0.90 3.49 47.14
CA GLU A 501 0.19 2.58 46.78
C GLU A 501 -0.03 1.20 47.45
N GLY A 502 0.16 0.14 46.64
CA GLY A 502 -0.07 -1.22 47.08
C GLY A 502 -1.52 -1.71 47.07
N ALA A 503 -2.48 -0.83 46.74
CA ALA A 503 -3.87 -1.25 46.64
C ALA A 503 -4.15 -1.93 45.28
N THR A 504 -5.18 -2.79 45.26
CA THR A 504 -5.65 -3.49 44.08
C THR A 504 -7.15 -3.28 43.88
N PRO A 505 -7.59 -2.03 43.55
CA PRO A 505 -8.99 -1.78 43.34
C PRO A 505 -9.51 -2.56 42.10
N ASP A 506 -10.79 -2.87 42.12
CA ASP A 506 -11.44 -3.41 40.96
C ASP A 506 -11.65 -2.26 39.93
N LEU A 507 -10.76 -2.19 38.94
CA LEU A 507 -10.80 -1.17 37.88
C LEU A 507 -11.93 -1.40 36.89
N LEU A 508 -12.56 -2.59 36.89
CA LEU A 508 -13.71 -2.91 36.07
C LEU A 508 -15.05 -2.67 36.77
N ALA A 509 -15.02 -2.27 38.05
CA ALA A 509 -16.26 -2.04 38.81
C ALA A 509 -17.15 -0.99 38.17
N GLY A 510 -18.30 -1.42 37.63
CA GLY A 510 -19.27 -0.60 36.92
C GLY A 510 -18.92 -0.31 35.45
N VAL A 511 -17.84 -0.87 34.93
CA VAL A 511 -17.50 -0.85 33.51
C VAL A 511 -18.30 -1.93 32.79
N THR A 512 -19.01 -1.56 31.77
CA THR A 512 -19.85 -2.47 30.98
C THR A 512 -19.66 -2.26 29.49
N SER A 513 -19.88 -3.32 28.71
CA SER A 513 -19.98 -3.25 27.25
C SER A 513 -21.43 -3.44 26.83
N ASN A 514 -21.88 -2.73 25.79
CA ASN A 514 -23.21 -2.88 25.21
C ASN A 514 -23.39 -4.25 24.50
N ARG A 515 -22.33 -5.06 24.37
CA ARG A 515 -22.34 -6.33 23.64
C ARG A 515 -22.17 -7.58 24.46
N ASN A 516 -22.27 -7.56 25.77
CA ASN A 516 -21.91 -8.69 26.64
C ASN A 516 -20.48 -9.22 26.37
N SER A 517 -19.62 -8.37 25.87
CA SER A 517 -18.21 -8.71 25.62
C SER A 517 -17.45 -8.71 26.92
N PHE A 518 -16.42 -9.53 27.00
CA PHE A 518 -15.46 -9.41 28.10
C PHE A 518 -14.79 -8.05 28.00
N VAL A 519 -14.86 -7.29 29.08
CA VAL A 519 -14.07 -6.08 29.24
C VAL A 519 -12.86 -6.45 30.08
N ASP A 520 -11.70 -6.07 29.62
CA ASP A 520 -10.46 -6.13 30.38
C ASP A 520 -9.76 -4.77 30.33
N PHE A 521 -8.60 -4.65 30.96
CA PHE A 521 -7.83 -3.42 30.94
C PHE A 521 -6.32 -3.72 30.88
N SER A 522 -5.55 -2.75 30.41
CA SER A 522 -4.10 -2.72 30.58
C SER A 522 -3.64 -1.35 31.07
N ILE A 523 -2.50 -1.30 31.73
CA ILE A 523 -1.84 -0.07 32.13
C ILE A 523 -0.47 -0.04 31.48
N GLU A 524 -0.19 1.00 30.71
CA GLU A 524 1.01 1.17 29.93
C GLU A 524 1.84 2.36 30.42
N ASN A 525 3.14 2.32 30.17
CA ASN A 525 4.01 3.44 30.47
C ASN A 525 3.85 4.54 29.41
N GLU A 526 3.59 5.77 29.79
CA GLU A 526 3.46 6.92 28.87
C GLU A 526 4.69 7.17 27.97
N HIS A 527 5.84 6.62 28.35
CA HIS A 527 7.11 6.85 27.65
C HIS A 527 7.43 5.85 26.53
N MET A 528 6.54 4.93 26.24
CA MET A 528 6.79 3.81 25.33
C MET A 528 7.04 4.17 23.88
N PHE A 529 6.55 5.30 23.43
CA PHE A 529 6.71 5.74 22.04
C PHE A 529 7.88 6.72 21.83
N LYS A 530 8.69 7.00 22.85
CA LYS A 530 9.75 8.00 22.80
C LYS A 530 11.18 7.46 22.73
N ASN A 531 11.38 6.17 22.78
CA ASN A 531 12.74 5.61 22.72
C ASN A 531 13.20 5.40 21.28
N GLU A 532 13.95 6.36 20.78
CA GLU A 532 14.57 6.40 19.46
C GLU A 532 15.74 5.41 19.27
N GLY A 533 15.76 4.26 19.89
CA GLY A 533 16.93 3.39 19.73
C GLY A 533 16.88 2.06 20.46
N GLY A 534 15.77 1.70 21.01
CA GLY A 534 15.65 0.44 21.73
C GLY A 534 14.51 -0.43 21.23
N LEU A 535 14.55 -1.69 21.58
CA LEU A 535 13.40 -2.57 21.53
C LEU A 535 12.19 -1.82 22.09
N THR A 536 11.23 -1.51 21.24
CA THR A 536 9.93 -1.06 21.69
C THR A 536 9.13 -2.26 22.19
N SER A 537 9.55 -2.82 23.32
CA SER A 537 8.60 -3.52 24.15
C SER A 537 7.66 -2.48 24.70
N VAL A 538 6.37 -2.64 24.47
CA VAL A 538 5.35 -2.01 25.28
C VAL A 538 5.58 -2.55 26.69
N ASP A 539 6.14 -1.74 27.59
CA ASP A 539 6.20 -2.10 29.00
C ASP A 539 4.77 -2.00 29.54
N LEU A 540 4.02 -3.08 29.41
CA LEU A 540 2.78 -3.22 30.15
C LEU A 540 3.12 -3.27 31.63
N LEU A 541 2.73 -2.22 32.34
CA LEU A 541 2.90 -2.13 33.77
C LEU A 541 1.90 -3.04 34.51
N CYS A 542 0.76 -3.30 33.88
CA CYS A 542 -0.25 -4.25 34.33
C CYS A 542 -0.99 -4.80 33.10
N THR A 543 -1.16 -6.13 33.02
CA THR A 543 -1.70 -6.81 31.83
C THR A 543 -3.20 -7.10 31.90
N GLY A 544 -3.90 -6.64 32.92
CA GLY A 544 -5.34 -6.83 33.06
C GLY A 544 -5.81 -7.23 34.45
N LYS A 545 -7.07 -7.63 34.52
CA LYS A 545 -7.76 -8.01 35.78
C LYS A 545 -7.11 -9.16 36.54
N ASP A 546 -6.37 -10.01 35.85
CA ASP A 546 -5.70 -11.15 36.44
C ASP A 546 -4.27 -10.83 36.92
N ASP A 547 -3.78 -9.60 36.70
CA ASP A 547 -2.45 -9.15 37.05
C ASP A 547 -2.45 -8.11 38.20
N LEU A 548 -3.16 -8.41 39.26
CA LEU A 548 -3.28 -7.54 40.42
C LEU A 548 -1.93 -7.34 41.14
N ALA A 549 -1.00 -8.30 41.00
CA ALA A 549 0.33 -8.20 41.59
C ALA A 549 1.17 -7.09 40.93
N SER A 550 1.02 -6.87 39.64
CA SER A 550 1.66 -5.76 38.92
C SER A 550 0.97 -4.44 39.25
N LEU A 551 -0.37 -4.43 39.32
CA LEU A 551 -1.15 -3.24 39.71
C LEU A 551 -0.70 -2.72 41.09
N ALA A 552 -0.52 -3.63 42.06
CA ALA A 552 -0.06 -3.28 43.41
C ALA A 552 1.38 -2.72 43.49
N LYS A 553 2.17 -2.93 42.45
CA LYS A 553 3.58 -2.47 42.39
C LYS A 553 3.76 -1.17 41.62
N LEU A 554 2.70 -0.59 41.10
CA LEU A 554 2.81 0.67 40.38
C LEU A 554 3.37 1.75 41.30
N PRO A 555 4.44 2.45 40.89
CA PRO A 555 4.93 3.62 41.62
C PRO A 555 3.88 4.72 41.69
N VAL A 556 4.02 5.62 42.64
CA VAL A 556 3.17 6.81 42.72
C VAL A 556 3.33 7.61 41.43
N GLY A 557 2.23 7.82 40.70
CA GLY A 557 2.24 8.47 39.42
C GLY A 557 0.83 8.62 38.82
N LYS A 558 0.79 9.10 37.61
CA LYS A 558 -0.42 9.20 36.79
C LYS A 558 -0.32 8.23 35.63
N TYR A 559 -1.32 7.43 35.42
CA TYR A 559 -1.33 6.36 34.43
C TYR A 559 -2.56 6.44 33.55
N ASN A 560 -2.43 5.98 32.33
CA ASN A 560 -3.57 5.76 31.45
C ASN A 560 -4.01 4.31 31.56
N ILE A 561 -5.32 4.08 31.68
CA ILE A 561 -5.91 2.75 31.62
C ILE A 561 -6.51 2.58 30.22
N HIS A 562 -6.12 1.53 29.54
CA HIS A 562 -6.72 1.10 28.30
C HIS A 562 -7.74 0.01 28.59
N TYR A 563 -8.99 0.25 28.26
CA TYR A 563 -10.06 -0.74 28.39
C TYR A 563 -10.27 -1.40 27.02
N THR A 564 -10.29 -2.72 26.99
CA THR A 564 -10.44 -3.55 25.79
C THR A 564 -11.61 -4.52 25.91
#